data_7fdf7fa4f64d3f55fe76b205d28b894e
#
_entry.id   7fdf7fa4f64d3f55fe76b205d28b894e
#
_cell.length_a   1.000
_cell.length_b   1.000
_cell.length_c   1.000
_cell.angle_alpha   90.00
_cell.angle_beta   90.00
_cell.angle_gamma   90.00
#
_symmetry.space_group_name_H-M   'P 1'
#
loop_
_entity.id
_entity.type
_entity.pdbx_description
1 polymer ?
#
loop_
_entity_poly.entity_id
_entity_poly.type
_entity_poly.pdbx_seq_one_letter_code
_entity_poly.pdbx_strand_id
1 'polypeptide(L)'
;MLEVMSILGFSSFQDMGRSGFRSLGLSRSGAADYYAMAEGAALLDQSPNSTALELIGNGGTFNVLEDCMVALTGATMLASADQKPLAWNASHYLYKGNMLNLTTQQNGRYSYLHLRGGFKAPKIFNSCSAQPVAGIGQYTRPKDILAQLENKQDPIECQKIEPFNRFDLTTFRLVESFQTRLFNQETIERFIDTEFSIDNQSSRGGVKLTHTGSGFSTSNQLKILSDVIVPGDIQMTGSGQPFVLLADCQTIGGYPRIGCIIPPDLPAIAQLKPNKKVKFKFIAREEANRIVAEDAKSLEIIKQRCSAPIRDPEKMEDLLAFNLIDGAVSAKD
;
A
#
# COMPACT_ATOMS: atom_id res chain seq x y z
N MET A 1 -12.66 -0.63 19.41
CA MET A 1 -13.31 0.42 18.57
C MET A 1 -12.50 1.71 18.66
N LEU A 2 -12.40 2.45 17.54
CA LEU A 2 -11.72 3.75 17.48
C LEU A 2 -12.72 4.82 17.02
N GLU A 3 -12.67 6.01 17.62
CA GLU A 3 -13.41 7.18 17.18
C GLU A 3 -12.45 8.12 16.42
N VAL A 4 -12.86 8.58 15.27
CA VAL A 4 -12.07 9.53 14.46
C VAL A 4 -12.23 10.93 15.05
N MET A 5 -11.18 11.49 15.64
CA MET A 5 -11.17 12.85 16.15
C MET A 5 -10.84 13.86 15.06
N SER A 6 -9.86 13.52 14.20
CA SER A 6 -9.47 14.34 13.05
C SER A 6 -8.87 13.48 11.94
N ILE A 7 -8.99 13.93 10.68
CA ILE A 7 -8.28 13.40 9.51
C ILE A 7 -7.65 14.58 8.77
N LEU A 8 -6.35 14.48 8.51
CA LEU A 8 -5.56 15.50 7.82
C LEU A 8 -5.15 15.01 6.42
N GLY A 9 -6.14 14.71 5.59
CA GLY A 9 -6.01 14.14 4.26
C GLY A 9 -7.22 13.30 3.90
N PHE A 10 -6.98 12.16 3.27
CA PHE A 10 -8.04 11.21 2.92
C PHE A 10 -7.79 9.88 3.62
N SER A 11 -8.86 9.24 4.06
CA SER A 11 -8.79 7.88 4.59
C SER A 11 -10.03 7.08 4.19
N SER A 12 -9.84 5.80 3.92
CA SER A 12 -10.91 4.90 3.53
C SER A 12 -10.58 3.46 3.89
N PHE A 13 -11.62 2.65 4.08
CA PHE A 13 -11.42 1.23 4.29
C PHE A 13 -10.98 0.55 3.01
N GLN A 14 -9.96 -0.31 3.13
CA GLN A 14 -9.44 -1.12 2.06
C GLN A 14 -9.20 -2.55 2.54
N ASP A 15 -9.42 -3.51 1.63
CA ASP A 15 -9.03 -4.91 1.72
C ASP A 15 -8.23 -5.28 0.46
N MET A 16 -8.17 -6.54 0.06
CA MET A 16 -7.48 -6.96 -1.16
C MET A 16 -8.29 -6.69 -2.45
N GLY A 17 -9.44 -6.01 -2.32
CA GLY A 17 -10.27 -5.57 -3.44
C GLY A 17 -11.25 -6.65 -3.96
N ARG A 18 -12.12 -6.24 -4.88
CA ARG A 18 -13.18 -7.06 -5.49
C ARG A 18 -12.76 -7.68 -6.82
N SER A 19 -12.63 -8.98 -6.84
CA SER A 19 -12.30 -9.72 -8.07
C SER A 19 -13.57 -10.16 -8.83
N GLY A 20 -13.46 -10.27 -10.18
CA GLY A 20 -14.52 -10.85 -11.02
C GLY A 20 -15.52 -9.84 -11.60
N PHE A 21 -15.45 -8.55 -11.26
CA PHE A 21 -16.46 -7.56 -11.67
C PHE A 21 -16.00 -6.59 -12.78
N ARG A 22 -14.78 -6.79 -13.33
CA ARG A 22 -14.24 -5.91 -14.38
C ARG A 22 -15.09 -5.91 -15.66
N SER A 23 -15.66 -7.07 -16.04
CA SER A 23 -16.59 -7.19 -17.18
C SER A 23 -17.87 -6.37 -17.01
N LEU A 24 -18.21 -6.00 -15.78
CA LEU A 24 -19.33 -5.14 -15.44
C LEU A 24 -18.93 -3.65 -15.31
N GLY A 25 -17.71 -3.30 -15.70
CA GLY A 25 -17.20 -1.94 -15.62
C GLY A 25 -16.68 -1.52 -14.24
N LEU A 26 -16.58 -2.45 -13.28
CA LEU A 26 -16.13 -2.15 -11.93
C LEU A 26 -14.67 -2.60 -11.74
N SER A 27 -13.80 -1.65 -11.38
CA SER A 27 -12.40 -1.96 -11.07
C SER A 27 -12.27 -2.82 -9.80
N ARG A 28 -11.14 -3.53 -9.69
CA ARG A 28 -10.85 -4.34 -8.50
C ARG A 28 -10.76 -3.48 -7.25
N SER A 29 -10.25 -2.26 -7.35
CA SER A 29 -9.88 -1.43 -6.20
C SER A 29 -8.96 -2.19 -5.24
N GLY A 30 -9.15 -2.06 -3.93
CA GLY A 30 -8.28 -2.66 -2.93
C GLY A 30 -7.18 -1.72 -2.49
N ALA A 31 -6.39 -2.15 -1.52
CA ALA A 31 -5.24 -1.40 -1.05
C ALA A 31 -4.28 -1.03 -2.19
N ALA A 32 -3.78 0.21 -2.18
CA ALA A 32 -2.79 0.66 -3.15
C ALA A 32 -1.44 -0.05 -2.97
N ASP A 33 -1.17 -0.50 -1.74
CA ASP A 33 0.03 -1.22 -1.34
C ASP A 33 -0.36 -2.55 -0.67
N TYR A 34 -0.41 -3.63 -1.45
CA TYR A 34 -0.78 -4.94 -0.93
C TYR A 34 0.28 -5.56 -0.02
N TYR A 35 1.55 -5.14 -0.13
CA TYR A 35 2.58 -5.56 0.84
C TYR A 35 2.26 -5.03 2.24
N ALA A 36 1.82 -3.78 2.35
CA ALA A 36 1.40 -3.23 3.64
C ALA A 36 0.23 -4.00 4.26
N MET A 37 -0.71 -4.50 3.43
CA MET A 37 -1.80 -5.36 3.91
C MET A 37 -1.28 -6.69 4.44
N ALA A 38 -0.36 -7.33 3.73
CA ALA A 38 0.25 -8.59 4.14
C ALA A 38 1.10 -8.42 5.42
N GLU A 39 1.87 -7.34 5.50
CA GLU A 39 2.68 -6.98 6.68
C GLU A 39 1.80 -6.77 7.92
N GLY A 40 0.72 -5.99 7.80
CA GLY A 40 -0.22 -5.76 8.90
C GLY A 40 -0.95 -7.03 9.33
N ALA A 41 -1.30 -7.88 8.37
CA ALA A 41 -1.90 -9.18 8.65
C ALA A 41 -0.95 -10.11 9.40
N ALA A 42 0.32 -10.15 9.03
CA ALA A 42 1.36 -10.95 9.70
C ALA A 42 1.56 -10.48 11.15
N LEU A 43 1.64 -9.15 11.37
CA LEU A 43 1.80 -8.53 12.69
C LEU A 43 0.62 -8.80 13.64
N LEU A 44 -0.59 -8.97 13.12
CA LEU A 44 -1.81 -9.18 13.90
C LEU A 44 -2.34 -10.62 13.85
N ASP A 45 -1.60 -11.53 13.22
CA ASP A 45 -2.00 -12.93 13.04
C ASP A 45 -3.42 -13.06 12.47
N GLN A 46 -3.67 -12.44 11.33
CA GLN A 46 -4.97 -12.42 10.66
C GLN A 46 -4.85 -12.55 9.14
N SER A 47 -5.99 -12.61 8.45
CA SER A 47 -6.01 -12.68 6.98
C SER A 47 -5.50 -11.40 6.33
N PRO A 48 -4.68 -11.46 5.26
CA PRO A 48 -4.33 -10.30 4.46
C PRO A 48 -5.54 -9.58 3.84
N ASN A 49 -6.69 -10.27 3.77
CA ASN A 49 -7.95 -9.70 3.30
C ASN A 49 -8.77 -9.02 4.41
N SER A 50 -8.24 -8.96 5.65
CA SER A 50 -8.86 -8.19 6.74
C SER A 50 -8.86 -6.70 6.39
N THR A 51 -10.00 -6.04 6.61
CA THR A 51 -10.17 -4.63 6.29
C THR A 51 -9.26 -3.76 7.14
N ALA A 52 -8.47 -2.90 6.50
CA ALA A 52 -7.63 -1.90 7.12
C ALA A 52 -8.07 -0.49 6.74
N LEU A 53 -7.63 0.51 7.49
CA LEU A 53 -7.79 1.92 7.16
C LEU A 53 -6.56 2.39 6.38
N GLU A 54 -6.73 2.71 5.10
CA GLU A 54 -5.72 3.33 4.26
C GLU A 54 -5.77 4.84 4.46
N LEU A 55 -4.61 5.44 4.72
CA LEU A 55 -4.42 6.87 5.00
C LEU A 55 -3.55 7.49 3.90
N ILE A 56 -4.02 8.61 3.36
CA ILE A 56 -3.32 9.41 2.34
C ILE A 56 -3.13 10.83 2.87
N GLY A 57 -1.89 11.30 2.98
CA GLY A 57 -1.59 12.63 3.50
C GLY A 57 -1.07 12.60 4.94
N ASN A 58 -1.55 13.49 5.80
CA ASN A 58 -0.96 13.69 7.12
C ASN A 58 -1.68 12.95 8.26
N GLY A 59 -2.38 11.83 7.93
CA GLY A 59 -2.96 10.94 8.95
C GLY A 59 -4.14 11.54 9.71
N GLY A 60 -4.15 11.35 11.03
CA GLY A 60 -5.25 11.80 11.89
C GLY A 60 -5.07 11.41 13.35
N THR A 61 -6.06 11.77 14.15
CA THR A 61 -6.14 11.46 15.58
C THR A 61 -7.35 10.57 15.84
N PHE A 62 -7.14 9.52 16.64
CA PHE A 62 -8.15 8.51 16.96
C PHE A 62 -8.22 8.31 18.47
N ASN A 63 -9.42 8.37 19.02
CA ASN A 63 -9.69 8.03 20.41
C ASN A 63 -10.00 6.53 20.53
N VAL A 64 -9.32 5.83 21.39
CA VAL A 64 -9.52 4.39 21.64
C VAL A 64 -10.71 4.19 22.58
N LEU A 65 -11.82 3.68 22.08
CA LEU A 65 -13.05 3.47 22.85
C LEU A 65 -13.06 2.15 23.61
N GLU A 66 -12.29 1.18 23.18
CA GLU A 66 -12.13 -0.15 23.79
C GLU A 66 -10.72 -0.65 23.55
N ASP A 67 -10.18 -1.42 24.50
CA ASP A 67 -8.88 -2.07 24.38
C ASP A 67 -8.77 -2.83 23.05
N CYS A 68 -7.68 -2.63 22.33
CA CYS A 68 -7.49 -3.24 21.02
C CYS A 68 -6.02 -3.37 20.64
N MET A 69 -5.73 -4.30 19.74
CA MET A 69 -4.44 -4.37 19.08
C MET A 69 -4.52 -3.77 17.69
N VAL A 70 -3.52 -2.95 17.36
CA VAL A 70 -3.36 -2.32 16.04
C VAL A 70 -1.99 -2.65 15.46
N ALA A 71 -1.85 -2.54 14.14
CA ALA A 71 -0.55 -2.53 13.47
C ALA A 71 -0.48 -1.33 12.52
N LEU A 72 0.73 -0.82 12.34
CA LEU A 72 1.05 0.33 11.50
C LEU A 72 2.01 -0.11 10.40
N THR A 73 1.63 0.05 9.13
CA THR A 73 2.43 -0.40 7.98
C THR A 73 2.33 0.58 6.80
N GLY A 74 3.04 0.27 5.71
CA GLY A 74 3.07 1.13 4.52
C GLY A 74 3.98 2.34 4.70
N ALA A 75 3.62 3.48 4.09
CA ALA A 75 4.39 4.72 4.21
C ALA A 75 4.52 5.14 5.67
N THR A 76 5.74 5.36 6.12
CA THR A 76 6.05 5.69 7.52
C THR A 76 5.43 7.01 7.93
N MET A 77 4.77 7.03 9.08
CA MET A 77 4.28 8.23 9.74
C MET A 77 4.89 8.35 11.14
N LEU A 78 4.91 9.55 11.69
CA LEU A 78 5.12 9.74 13.11
C LEU A 78 3.87 9.25 13.85
N ALA A 79 4.05 8.29 14.74
CA ALA A 79 2.98 7.66 15.49
C ALA A 79 3.21 7.80 16.99
N SER A 80 2.15 8.09 17.75
CA SER A 80 2.19 8.12 19.22
C SER A 80 0.85 7.74 19.83
N ALA A 81 0.89 7.15 21.02
CA ALA A 81 -0.28 6.98 21.89
C ALA A 81 -0.03 7.77 23.18
N ASP A 82 -0.91 8.72 23.51
CA ASP A 82 -0.76 9.63 24.67
C ASP A 82 0.64 10.26 24.75
N GLN A 83 1.14 10.75 23.61
CA GLN A 83 2.47 11.34 23.42
C GLN A 83 3.65 10.35 23.51
N LYS A 84 3.44 9.08 23.88
CA LYS A 84 4.49 8.05 23.83
C LYS A 84 4.68 7.59 22.39
N PRO A 85 5.90 7.64 21.81
CA PRO A 85 6.16 7.22 20.44
C PRO A 85 5.82 5.74 20.22
N LEU A 86 5.21 5.44 19.08
CA LEU A 86 4.96 4.09 18.60
C LEU A 86 5.86 3.77 17.42
N ALA A 87 6.41 2.56 17.40
CA ALA A 87 7.21 2.07 16.29
C ALA A 87 6.34 1.86 15.04
N TRP A 88 6.86 2.22 13.87
CA TRP A 88 6.26 1.88 12.59
C TRP A 88 6.67 0.45 12.17
N ASN A 89 5.92 -0.19 11.31
CA ASN A 89 6.06 -1.61 10.94
C ASN A 89 6.04 -2.53 12.18
N ALA A 90 5.11 -2.25 13.08
CA ALA A 90 4.95 -2.95 14.35
C ALA A 90 3.48 -3.02 14.77
N SER A 91 3.17 -3.99 15.63
CA SER A 91 1.89 -4.06 16.32
C SER A 91 1.98 -3.47 17.73
N HIS A 92 0.87 -2.93 18.21
CA HIS A 92 0.75 -2.24 19.49
C HIS A 92 -0.56 -2.61 20.17
N TYR A 93 -0.52 -2.76 21.49
CA TYR A 93 -1.71 -2.84 22.31
C TYR A 93 -2.09 -1.43 22.78
N LEU A 94 -3.31 -1.02 22.51
CA LEU A 94 -3.86 0.28 22.92
C LEU A 94 -4.98 0.06 23.91
N TYR A 95 -4.99 0.87 24.97
CA TYR A 95 -5.98 0.83 26.03
C TYR A 95 -7.09 1.84 25.77
N LYS A 96 -8.28 1.53 26.28
CA LYS A 96 -9.41 2.48 26.28
C LYS A 96 -8.99 3.83 26.86
N GLY A 97 -9.31 4.89 26.12
CA GLY A 97 -8.96 6.26 26.46
C GLY A 97 -7.64 6.74 25.87
N ASN A 98 -6.78 5.84 25.34
CA ASN A 98 -5.58 6.30 24.63
C ASN A 98 -5.94 7.16 23.43
N MET A 99 -5.13 8.19 23.17
CA MET A 99 -5.22 9.03 21.99
C MET A 99 -4.13 8.63 21.00
N LEU A 100 -4.51 7.88 19.94
CA LEU A 100 -3.59 7.51 18.87
C LEU A 100 -3.46 8.68 17.88
N ASN A 101 -2.25 9.17 17.72
CA ASN A 101 -1.90 10.22 16.76
C ASN A 101 -1.01 9.65 15.66
N LEU A 102 -1.45 9.81 14.41
CA LEU A 102 -0.67 9.49 13.21
C LEU A 102 -0.49 10.79 12.43
N THR A 103 0.76 11.23 12.23
CA THR A 103 1.03 12.53 11.60
C THR A 103 2.20 12.43 10.65
N THR A 104 2.22 13.31 9.68
CA THR A 104 3.33 13.57 8.73
C THR A 104 3.94 12.32 8.11
N GLN A 105 3.48 11.98 6.91
CA GLN A 105 4.11 10.94 6.10
C GLN A 105 5.57 11.30 5.76
N GLN A 106 6.52 10.48 6.19
CA GLN A 106 7.96 10.69 5.97
C GLN A 106 8.41 10.17 4.61
N ASN A 107 7.96 8.97 4.25
CA ASN A 107 8.20 8.34 2.94
C ASN A 107 6.86 7.87 2.35
N GLY A 108 6.82 7.61 1.06
CA GLY A 108 5.64 7.05 0.41
C GLY A 108 4.39 7.95 0.43
N ARG A 109 3.24 7.35 0.13
CA ARG A 109 1.93 8.03 -0.02
C ARG A 109 0.79 7.34 0.72
N TYR A 110 0.85 6.03 0.90
CA TYR A 110 -0.21 5.20 1.47
C TYR A 110 0.27 4.54 2.75
N SER A 111 -0.29 4.95 3.88
CA SER A 111 -0.07 4.37 5.20
C SER A 111 -1.28 3.56 5.62
N TYR A 112 -1.10 2.58 6.49
CA TYR A 112 -2.19 1.70 6.90
C TYR A 112 -2.24 1.58 8.42
N LEU A 113 -3.45 1.74 8.95
CA LEU A 113 -3.82 1.37 10.31
C LEU A 113 -4.64 0.08 10.23
N HIS A 114 -4.11 -0.98 10.79
CA HIS A 114 -4.78 -2.27 10.91
C HIS A 114 -5.34 -2.44 12.32
N LEU A 115 -6.48 -3.10 12.41
CA LEU A 115 -7.09 -3.50 13.68
C LEU A 115 -7.15 -5.02 13.71
N ARG A 116 -6.77 -5.64 14.83
CA ARG A 116 -6.88 -7.09 14.97
C ARG A 116 -8.34 -7.52 14.82
N GLY A 117 -8.61 -8.53 13.97
CA GLY A 117 -9.95 -8.92 13.56
C GLY A 117 -10.55 -8.06 12.43
N GLY A 118 -9.83 -7.04 11.95
CA GLY A 118 -10.26 -6.15 10.87
C GLY A 118 -11.29 -5.11 11.29
N PHE A 119 -11.41 -4.05 10.50
CA PHE A 119 -12.49 -3.07 10.65
C PHE A 119 -13.80 -3.57 10.07
N LYS A 120 -14.91 -3.27 10.74
CA LYS A 120 -16.25 -3.52 10.22
C LYS A 120 -16.60 -2.46 9.18
N ALA A 121 -16.79 -2.88 7.94
CA ALA A 121 -17.22 -2.03 6.85
C ALA A 121 -18.23 -2.77 5.96
N PRO A 122 -19.13 -2.05 5.26
CA PRO A 122 -20.07 -2.67 4.33
C PRO A 122 -19.33 -3.43 3.23
N LYS A 123 -19.71 -4.69 2.97
CA LYS A 123 -19.22 -5.47 1.85
C LYS A 123 -20.08 -5.20 0.63
N ILE A 124 -19.44 -4.70 -0.44
CA ILE A 124 -20.06 -4.52 -1.76
C ILE A 124 -19.28 -5.36 -2.76
N PHE A 125 -19.96 -6.31 -3.40
CA PHE A 125 -19.31 -7.27 -4.29
C PHE A 125 -18.15 -8.02 -3.61
N ASN A 126 -18.41 -8.56 -2.42
CA ASN A 126 -17.49 -9.34 -1.59
C ASN A 126 -16.23 -8.58 -1.09
N SER A 127 -16.18 -7.25 -1.16
CA SER A 127 -15.06 -6.43 -0.70
C SER A 127 -15.54 -5.24 0.13
N CYS A 128 -14.77 -4.89 1.15
CA CYS A 128 -14.93 -3.67 1.95
C CYS A 128 -14.21 -2.46 1.34
N SER A 129 -13.44 -2.66 0.26
CA SER A 129 -12.67 -1.58 -0.35
C SER A 129 -13.56 -0.45 -0.83
N ALA A 130 -13.33 0.74 -0.34
CA ALA A 130 -13.99 1.94 -0.80
C ALA A 130 -13.39 2.43 -2.12
N GLN A 131 -14.27 2.88 -3.00
CA GLN A 131 -13.96 3.59 -4.24
C GLN A 131 -14.94 4.76 -4.38
N PRO A 132 -14.75 5.84 -3.62
CA PRO A 132 -15.75 6.92 -3.52
C PRO A 132 -16.07 7.59 -4.85
N VAL A 133 -15.10 7.65 -5.79
CA VAL A 133 -15.32 8.19 -7.14
C VAL A 133 -16.35 7.36 -7.93
N ALA A 134 -16.42 6.05 -7.67
CA ALA A 134 -17.43 5.16 -8.26
C ALA A 134 -18.70 5.04 -7.39
N GLY A 135 -18.86 5.85 -6.35
CA GLY A 135 -19.99 5.79 -5.43
C GLY A 135 -19.99 4.58 -4.48
N ILE A 136 -18.85 3.89 -4.34
CA ILE A 136 -18.71 2.71 -3.49
C ILE A 136 -17.95 3.09 -2.21
N GLY A 137 -18.61 2.92 -1.05
CA GLY A 137 -18.07 3.33 0.24
C GLY A 137 -17.89 4.86 0.33
N GLN A 138 -17.17 5.29 1.33
CA GLN A 138 -16.92 6.71 1.58
C GLN A 138 -15.56 6.91 2.25
N TYR A 139 -15.08 8.14 2.27
CA TYR A 139 -13.98 8.54 3.12
C TYR A 139 -14.44 8.63 4.56
N THR A 140 -13.56 8.26 5.49
CA THR A 140 -13.82 8.45 6.93
C THR A 140 -13.78 9.94 7.29
N ARG A 141 -14.59 10.33 8.27
CA ARG A 141 -14.76 11.71 8.72
C ARG A 141 -14.61 11.81 10.23
N PRO A 142 -14.31 12.98 10.77
CA PRO A 142 -14.40 13.22 12.21
C PRO A 142 -15.76 12.79 12.79
N LYS A 143 -15.72 12.13 13.94
CA LYS A 143 -16.83 11.49 14.68
C LYS A 143 -17.29 10.13 14.12
N ASP A 144 -16.70 9.62 13.04
CA ASP A 144 -16.96 8.23 12.63
C ASP A 144 -16.42 7.26 13.69
N ILE A 145 -17.21 6.21 13.95
CA ILE A 145 -16.79 5.10 14.82
C ILE A 145 -16.30 3.96 13.95
N LEU A 146 -15.01 3.66 14.05
CA LEU A 146 -14.37 2.56 13.36
C LEU A 146 -14.49 1.29 14.24
N ALA A 147 -15.55 0.53 14.00
CA ALA A 147 -15.83 -0.68 14.76
C ALA A 147 -14.97 -1.85 14.29
N GLN A 148 -14.67 -2.78 15.19
CA GLN A 148 -14.06 -4.07 14.88
C GLN A 148 -15.09 -5.01 14.24
N LEU A 149 -14.67 -5.81 13.26
CA LEU A 149 -15.56 -6.74 12.55
C LEU A 149 -15.91 -7.95 13.42
N GLU A 150 -14.91 -8.56 14.05
CA GLU A 150 -15.06 -9.75 14.87
C GLU A 150 -14.94 -9.41 16.34
N ASN A 151 -15.62 -10.18 17.20
CA ASN A 151 -15.51 -10.04 18.64
C ASN A 151 -14.08 -10.29 19.11
N LYS A 152 -13.74 -9.69 20.27
CA LYS A 152 -12.42 -9.70 20.90
C LYS A 152 -11.69 -11.03 20.67
N GLN A 153 -10.66 -10.99 19.85
CA GLN A 153 -9.64 -12.03 19.81
C GLN A 153 -8.70 -11.82 21.00
N ASP A 154 -8.21 -12.89 21.58
CA ASP A 154 -7.21 -12.81 22.64
C ASP A 154 -6.01 -11.98 22.17
N PRO A 155 -5.44 -11.13 23.02
CA PRO A 155 -4.26 -10.38 22.68
C PRO A 155 -3.10 -11.34 22.39
N ILE A 156 -2.30 -10.98 21.40
CA ILE A 156 -1.04 -11.65 21.08
C ILE A 156 0.12 -10.75 21.48
N GLU A 157 1.31 -11.29 21.55
CA GLU A 157 2.51 -10.48 21.77
C GLU A 157 2.69 -9.47 20.67
N CYS A 158 3.10 -8.26 21.04
CA CYS A 158 3.46 -7.24 20.05
C CYS A 158 4.68 -7.68 19.28
N GLN A 159 4.71 -7.37 18.00
CA GLN A 159 5.78 -7.74 17.08
C GLN A 159 6.18 -6.54 16.23
N LYS A 160 7.37 -6.60 15.67
CA LYS A 160 7.83 -5.75 14.55
C LYS A 160 8.03 -6.63 13.32
N ILE A 161 7.94 -6.02 12.14
CA ILE A 161 8.21 -6.71 10.87
C ILE A 161 9.26 -5.93 10.08
N GLU A 162 10.16 -6.66 9.41
CA GLU A 162 11.00 -6.09 8.37
C GLU A 162 10.16 -5.93 7.10
N PRO A 163 9.87 -4.68 6.65
CA PRO A 163 8.98 -4.46 5.51
C PRO A 163 9.64 -4.88 4.20
N PHE A 164 8.82 -5.19 3.20
CA PHE A 164 9.32 -5.34 1.84
C PHE A 164 9.90 -4.01 1.34
N ASN A 165 11.09 -4.06 0.72
CA ASN A 165 11.71 -2.87 0.16
C ASN A 165 10.94 -2.43 -1.10
N ARG A 166 10.23 -1.30 -1.01
CA ARG A 166 9.45 -0.72 -2.09
C ARG A 166 9.57 0.80 -2.20
N PHE A 167 10.24 1.44 -1.24
CA PHE A 167 10.33 2.92 -1.20
C PHE A 167 11.55 3.47 -1.94
N ASP A 168 12.55 2.61 -2.21
CA ASP A 168 13.80 2.99 -2.88
C ASP A 168 13.85 2.56 -4.34
N LEU A 169 12.81 1.87 -4.84
CA LEU A 169 12.76 1.42 -6.21
C LEU A 169 12.58 2.61 -7.16
N THR A 170 13.51 2.76 -8.11
CA THR A 170 13.49 3.83 -9.12
C THR A 170 13.43 3.31 -10.56
N THR A 171 13.64 2.00 -10.76
CA THR A 171 13.54 1.35 -12.08
C THR A 171 12.49 0.27 -12.04
N PHE A 172 11.44 0.42 -12.84
CA PHE A 172 10.27 -0.45 -12.87
C PHE A 172 10.34 -1.41 -14.05
N ARG A 173 9.99 -2.67 -13.80
CA ARG A 173 10.03 -3.75 -14.79
C ARG A 173 8.71 -3.80 -15.55
N LEU A 174 8.82 -3.85 -16.88
CA LEU A 174 7.69 -3.91 -17.79
C LEU A 174 7.69 -5.22 -18.57
N VAL A 175 6.50 -5.67 -18.89
CA VAL A 175 6.26 -6.63 -19.97
C VAL A 175 5.56 -5.93 -21.12
N GLU A 176 5.74 -6.45 -22.33
CA GLU A 176 5.00 -5.96 -23.49
C GLU A 176 3.49 -6.16 -23.32
N SER A 177 2.72 -5.14 -23.68
CA SER A 177 1.27 -5.22 -23.86
C SER A 177 0.93 -5.63 -25.29
N PHE A 178 -0.32 -6.00 -25.54
CA PHE A 178 -0.79 -6.26 -26.90
C PHE A 178 -0.67 -5.04 -27.84
N GLN A 179 -0.53 -3.85 -27.28
CA GLN A 179 -0.48 -2.60 -28.02
C GLN A 179 0.94 -2.03 -28.10
N THR A 180 1.96 -2.61 -27.46
CA THR A 180 3.36 -2.20 -27.57
C THR A 180 3.82 -2.10 -29.02
N ARG A 181 3.38 -3.03 -29.87
CA ARG A 181 3.65 -3.06 -31.31
C ARG A 181 3.11 -1.86 -32.11
N LEU A 182 2.24 -1.04 -31.53
CA LEU A 182 1.74 0.19 -32.15
C LEU A 182 2.77 1.33 -32.12
N PHE A 183 3.75 1.20 -31.23
CA PHE A 183 4.87 2.15 -31.13
C PHE A 183 6.01 1.65 -32.00
N ASN A 184 6.66 2.57 -32.73
CA ASN A 184 7.87 2.23 -33.46
C ASN A 184 9.05 2.01 -32.50
N GLN A 185 10.08 1.33 -32.99
CA GLN A 185 11.24 0.94 -32.16
C GLN A 185 11.94 2.18 -31.54
N GLU A 186 12.10 3.25 -32.29
CA GLU A 186 12.69 4.50 -31.81
C GLU A 186 11.94 5.11 -30.66
N THR A 187 10.58 5.07 -30.67
CA THR A 187 9.74 5.54 -29.57
C THR A 187 9.91 4.68 -28.32
N ILE A 188 10.01 3.35 -28.48
CA ILE A 188 10.21 2.42 -27.38
C ILE A 188 11.60 2.65 -26.75
N GLU A 189 12.65 2.76 -27.55
CA GLU A 189 14.02 3.02 -27.08
C GLU A 189 14.09 4.35 -26.34
N ARG A 190 13.53 5.43 -26.93
CA ARG A 190 13.44 6.72 -26.27
C ARG A 190 12.66 6.67 -24.95
N PHE A 191 11.59 5.87 -24.86
CA PHE A 191 10.84 5.69 -23.62
C PHE A 191 11.69 5.05 -22.53
N ILE A 192 12.46 4.01 -22.85
CA ILE A 192 13.35 3.31 -21.91
C ILE A 192 14.47 4.23 -21.42
N ASP A 193 15.03 5.04 -22.30
CA ASP A 193 16.15 5.95 -21.99
C ASP A 193 15.70 7.19 -21.22
N THR A 194 14.41 7.50 -21.26
CA THR A 194 13.85 8.70 -20.61
C THR A 194 13.75 8.50 -19.08
N GLU A 195 14.23 9.50 -18.36
CA GLU A 195 13.95 9.64 -16.92
C GLU A 195 12.67 10.45 -16.72
N PHE A 196 11.70 9.84 -16.07
CA PHE A 196 10.41 10.45 -15.75
C PHE A 196 10.37 11.01 -14.33
N SER A 197 9.55 12.01 -14.11
CA SER A 197 9.18 12.51 -12.78
C SER A 197 7.72 12.17 -12.46
N ILE A 198 7.44 11.84 -11.21
CA ILE A 198 6.07 11.66 -10.70
C ILE A 198 5.38 13.03 -10.60
N ASP A 199 4.22 13.17 -11.21
CA ASP A 199 3.39 14.38 -11.16
C ASP A 199 2.57 14.47 -9.86
N ASN A 200 2.27 15.68 -9.42
CA ASN A 200 1.42 15.95 -8.25
C ASN A 200 -0.03 15.43 -8.40
N GLN A 201 -0.52 15.29 -9.64
CA GLN A 201 -1.88 14.84 -9.96
C GLN A 201 -2.05 13.31 -9.87
N SER A 202 -1.14 12.61 -9.23
CA SER A 202 -1.24 11.16 -9.03
C SER A 202 -2.30 10.83 -7.98
N SER A 203 -3.04 9.74 -8.22
CA SER A 203 -4.14 9.27 -7.36
C SER A 203 -4.18 7.74 -7.28
N ARG A 204 -5.18 7.18 -6.60
CA ARG A 204 -5.45 5.73 -6.62
C ARG A 204 -5.81 5.19 -8.02
N GLY A 205 -6.30 6.05 -8.92
CA GLY A 205 -6.59 5.69 -10.31
C GLY A 205 -5.34 5.57 -11.19
N GLY A 206 -4.28 6.29 -10.84
CA GLY A 206 -3.02 6.20 -11.57
C GLY A 206 -2.01 7.29 -11.23
N VAL A 207 -0.80 7.09 -11.74
CA VAL A 207 0.35 7.97 -11.59
C VAL A 207 0.65 8.63 -12.92
N LYS A 208 0.52 9.94 -12.97
CA LYS A 208 0.93 10.74 -14.11
C LYS A 208 2.45 10.92 -14.08
N LEU A 209 3.08 10.72 -15.24
CA LEU A 209 4.52 10.90 -15.41
C LEU A 209 4.77 12.14 -16.25
N THR A 210 5.80 12.91 -15.88
CA THR A 210 6.28 14.06 -16.64
C THR A 210 7.73 13.82 -17.07
N HIS A 211 8.10 14.38 -18.21
CA HIS A 211 9.46 14.33 -18.74
C HIS A 211 9.73 15.57 -19.59
N THR A 212 10.99 15.79 -19.93
CA THR A 212 11.41 16.81 -20.89
C THR A 212 11.42 16.21 -22.31
N GLY A 213 10.98 16.98 -23.29
CA GLY A 213 10.97 16.57 -24.71
C GLY A 213 9.57 16.26 -25.24
N SER A 214 9.53 15.71 -26.47
CA SER A 214 8.28 15.39 -27.18
C SER A 214 7.55 14.21 -26.54
N GLY A 215 6.22 14.21 -26.59
CA GLY A 215 5.38 13.11 -26.10
C GLY A 215 5.64 11.79 -26.84
N PHE A 216 5.20 10.69 -26.23
CA PHE A 216 5.26 9.33 -26.80
C PHE A 216 3.93 9.03 -27.48
N SER A 217 3.81 9.29 -28.76
CA SER A 217 2.57 9.08 -29.53
C SER A 217 2.75 8.02 -30.59
N THR A 218 1.64 7.44 -31.03
CA THR A 218 1.59 6.56 -32.20
C THR A 218 0.87 7.25 -33.36
N SER A 219 1.16 6.89 -34.58
CA SER A 219 0.52 7.45 -35.79
C SER A 219 -1.02 7.22 -35.80
N ASN A 220 -1.52 6.23 -35.06
CA ASN A 220 -2.92 5.86 -35.02
C ASN A 220 -3.57 6.09 -33.64
N GLN A 221 -3.01 6.94 -32.79
CA GLN A 221 -3.41 7.11 -31.39
C GLN A 221 -4.91 7.42 -31.18
N LEU A 222 -5.52 8.18 -32.08
CA LEU A 222 -6.94 8.55 -32.01
C LEU A 222 -7.89 7.52 -32.65
N LYS A 223 -7.37 6.44 -33.25
CA LYS A 223 -8.15 5.39 -33.94
C LYS A 223 -8.20 4.07 -33.18
N ILE A 224 -7.66 4.04 -31.96
CA ILE A 224 -7.62 2.83 -31.16
C ILE A 224 -8.99 2.60 -30.52
N LEU A 225 -9.57 1.42 -30.77
CA LEU A 225 -10.78 1.01 -30.11
C LEU A 225 -10.51 0.80 -28.61
N SER A 226 -11.50 1.15 -27.79
CA SER A 226 -11.44 0.89 -26.35
C SER A 226 -11.26 -0.61 -26.09
N ASP A 227 -10.32 -0.93 -25.22
CA ASP A 227 -9.93 -2.29 -24.87
C ASP A 227 -9.81 -2.44 -23.36
N VAL A 228 -9.76 -3.66 -22.85
CA VAL A 228 -9.58 -3.94 -21.42
C VAL A 228 -8.22 -3.41 -20.97
N ILE A 229 -8.23 -2.62 -19.89
CA ILE A 229 -7.02 -2.08 -19.24
C ILE A 229 -6.89 -2.64 -17.82
N VAL A 230 -5.68 -2.73 -17.32
CA VAL A 230 -5.38 -3.30 -16.01
C VAL A 230 -4.45 -2.39 -15.20
N PRO A 231 -4.42 -2.49 -13.85
CA PRO A 231 -3.36 -1.87 -13.06
C PRO A 231 -1.99 -2.30 -13.57
N GLY A 232 -1.09 -1.33 -13.70
CA GLY A 232 0.24 -1.53 -14.28
C GLY A 232 0.36 -1.10 -15.74
N ASP A 233 -0.73 -1.06 -16.50
CA ASP A 233 -0.70 -0.53 -17.87
C ASP A 233 -0.19 0.91 -17.88
N ILE A 234 0.75 1.19 -18.80
CA ILE A 234 1.24 2.55 -19.05
C ILE A 234 0.56 3.07 -20.30
N GLN A 235 -0.47 3.88 -20.12
CA GLN A 235 -1.21 4.53 -21.18
C GLN A 235 -0.53 5.82 -21.63
N MET A 236 -0.56 6.06 -22.95
CA MET A 236 -0.15 7.33 -23.56
C MET A 236 -1.39 8.17 -23.84
N THR A 237 -1.51 9.29 -23.15
CA THR A 237 -2.61 10.25 -23.38
C THR A 237 -2.55 10.82 -24.80
N GLY A 238 -3.57 11.59 -25.22
CA GLY A 238 -3.59 12.22 -26.55
C GLY A 238 -2.38 13.10 -26.85
N SER A 239 -1.76 13.69 -25.84
CA SER A 239 -0.51 14.47 -25.93
C SER A 239 0.77 13.61 -25.83
N GLY A 240 0.65 12.28 -25.70
CA GLY A 240 1.79 11.38 -25.54
C GLY A 240 2.39 11.39 -24.12
N GLN A 241 1.66 11.88 -23.12
CA GLN A 241 2.09 11.82 -21.73
C GLN A 241 1.81 10.43 -21.15
N PRO A 242 2.79 9.76 -20.51
CA PRO A 242 2.57 8.47 -19.89
C PRO A 242 1.77 8.58 -18.59
N PHE A 243 0.87 7.62 -18.41
CA PHE A 243 0.05 7.50 -17.21
C PHE A 243 0.01 6.03 -16.77
N VAL A 244 0.57 5.72 -15.60
CA VAL A 244 0.56 4.36 -15.02
C VAL A 244 -0.75 4.13 -14.33
N LEU A 245 -1.51 3.13 -14.72
CA LEU A 245 -2.79 2.79 -14.11
C LEU A 245 -2.59 2.06 -12.78
N LEU A 246 -3.41 2.40 -11.78
CA LEU A 246 -3.39 1.80 -10.43
C LEU A 246 -4.72 1.15 -10.06
N ALA A 247 -4.91 0.84 -8.77
CA ALA A 247 -5.98 0.03 -8.22
C ALA A 247 -7.41 0.48 -8.62
N ASP A 248 -7.66 1.79 -8.66
CA ASP A 248 -8.97 2.37 -9.00
C ASP A 248 -9.10 2.78 -10.48
N CYS A 249 -8.19 2.31 -11.35
CA CYS A 249 -8.26 2.63 -12.78
C CYS A 249 -9.56 2.12 -13.40
N GLN A 250 -9.93 2.71 -14.52
CA GLN A 250 -11.04 2.26 -15.36
C GLN A 250 -10.84 0.80 -15.79
N THR A 251 -11.89 0.16 -16.27
CA THR A 251 -11.83 -1.23 -16.76
C THR A 251 -11.59 -1.33 -18.25
N ILE A 252 -11.92 -0.27 -18.99
CA ILE A 252 -11.71 -0.11 -20.43
C ILE A 252 -11.10 1.25 -20.73
N GLY A 253 -10.30 1.34 -21.79
CA GLY A 253 -9.68 2.59 -22.23
C GLY A 253 -9.27 2.53 -23.70
N GLY A 254 -9.27 3.71 -24.35
CA GLY A 254 -8.94 3.87 -25.77
C GLY A 254 -7.56 4.50 -26.01
N TYR A 255 -6.74 4.66 -24.99
CA TYR A 255 -5.36 5.13 -25.17
C TYR A 255 -4.39 3.97 -25.37
N PRO A 256 -3.38 4.10 -26.27
CA PRO A 256 -2.38 3.06 -26.48
C PRO A 256 -1.55 2.81 -25.22
N ARG A 257 -1.18 1.55 -25.01
CA ARG A 257 -0.37 1.09 -23.89
C ARG A 257 1.01 0.69 -24.40
N ILE A 258 2.06 1.35 -23.89
CA ILE A 258 3.43 1.03 -24.31
C ILE A 258 3.96 -0.24 -23.64
N GLY A 259 3.47 -0.57 -22.44
CA GLY A 259 3.83 -1.76 -21.67
C GLY A 259 2.99 -1.85 -20.40
N CYS A 260 3.23 -2.91 -19.62
CA CYS A 260 2.57 -3.11 -18.33
C CYS A 260 3.62 -3.40 -17.25
N ILE A 261 3.57 -2.68 -16.14
CA ILE A 261 4.41 -2.92 -14.95
C ILE A 261 4.02 -4.26 -14.34
N ILE A 262 5.00 -5.08 -13.98
CA ILE A 262 4.75 -6.36 -13.31
C ILE A 262 4.14 -6.16 -11.92
N PRO A 263 3.24 -7.06 -11.46
CA PRO A 263 2.53 -6.89 -10.18
C PRO A 263 3.43 -6.59 -8.97
N PRO A 264 4.60 -7.22 -8.77
CA PRO A 264 5.47 -6.94 -7.62
C PRO A 264 6.00 -5.50 -7.55
N ASP A 265 6.02 -4.76 -8.67
CA ASP A 265 6.49 -3.39 -8.71
C ASP A 265 5.36 -2.37 -8.48
N LEU A 266 4.08 -2.79 -8.52
CA LEU A 266 2.93 -1.89 -8.38
C LEU A 266 2.87 -1.18 -7.01
N PRO A 267 3.12 -1.84 -5.86
CA PRO A 267 3.18 -1.14 -4.59
C PRO A 267 4.22 -0.03 -4.57
N ALA A 268 5.39 -0.28 -5.17
CA ALA A 268 6.47 0.70 -5.20
C ALA A 268 6.09 1.94 -6.01
N ILE A 269 5.55 1.79 -7.24
CA ILE A 269 5.14 2.95 -8.07
C ILE A 269 3.99 3.72 -7.43
N ALA A 270 3.06 3.03 -6.74
CA ALA A 270 1.97 3.66 -6.02
C ALA A 270 2.48 4.53 -4.86
N GLN A 271 3.53 4.08 -4.16
CA GLN A 271 4.11 4.76 -3.01
C GLN A 271 4.98 5.99 -3.37
N LEU A 272 5.35 6.19 -4.63
CA LEU A 272 6.25 7.28 -4.99
C LEU A 272 5.64 8.66 -4.74
N LYS A 273 6.41 9.51 -4.09
CA LYS A 273 6.08 10.93 -3.90
C LYS A 273 6.28 11.74 -5.18
N PRO A 274 5.60 12.90 -5.32
CA PRO A 274 5.85 13.84 -6.39
C PRO A 274 7.33 14.19 -6.55
N ASN A 275 7.74 14.46 -7.78
CA ASN A 275 9.11 14.81 -8.20
C ASN A 275 10.15 13.68 -8.06
N LYS A 276 9.78 12.48 -7.57
CA LYS A 276 10.69 11.33 -7.62
C LYS A 276 10.94 10.95 -9.07
N LYS A 277 12.21 10.59 -9.35
CA LYS A 277 12.68 10.19 -10.66
C LYS A 277 12.57 8.68 -10.83
N VAL A 278 12.09 8.26 -11.99
CA VAL A 278 11.89 6.85 -12.32
C VAL A 278 12.29 6.54 -13.75
N LYS A 279 12.68 5.29 -13.95
CA LYS A 279 12.96 4.69 -15.28
C LYS A 279 12.19 3.40 -15.43
N PHE A 280 12.09 2.93 -16.65
CA PHE A 280 11.43 1.68 -16.99
C PHE A 280 12.38 0.77 -17.77
N LYS A 281 12.23 -0.54 -17.61
CA LYS A 281 12.93 -1.52 -18.42
C LYS A 281 12.01 -2.66 -18.80
N PHE A 282 12.04 -3.09 -20.05
CA PHE A 282 11.37 -4.32 -20.46
C PHE A 282 12.14 -5.54 -19.99
N ILE A 283 11.40 -6.55 -19.58
CA ILE A 283 11.90 -7.89 -19.24
C ILE A 283 11.09 -8.93 -20.02
N ALA A 284 11.68 -10.11 -20.22
CA ALA A 284 11.00 -11.23 -20.86
C ALA A 284 9.81 -11.69 -19.98
N ARG A 285 8.76 -12.23 -20.61
CA ARG A 285 7.57 -12.74 -19.91
C ARG A 285 7.92 -13.88 -18.95
N GLU A 286 8.85 -14.73 -19.33
CA GLU A 286 9.34 -15.85 -18.52
C GLU A 286 10.01 -15.34 -17.24
N GLU A 287 10.81 -14.29 -17.34
CA GLU A 287 11.43 -13.62 -16.20
C GLU A 287 10.37 -12.99 -15.30
N ALA A 288 9.40 -12.29 -15.87
CA ALA A 288 8.28 -11.70 -15.12
C ALA A 288 7.49 -12.77 -14.35
N ASN A 289 7.16 -13.90 -14.97
CA ASN A 289 6.44 -15.00 -14.34
C ASN A 289 7.25 -15.59 -13.17
N ARG A 290 8.56 -15.74 -13.32
CA ARG A 290 9.44 -16.22 -12.22
C ARG A 290 9.40 -15.24 -11.04
N ILE A 291 9.54 -13.95 -11.30
CA ILE A 291 9.52 -12.91 -10.27
C ILE A 291 8.17 -12.90 -9.53
N VAL A 292 7.05 -12.99 -10.25
CA VAL A 292 5.71 -13.05 -9.64
C VAL A 292 5.54 -14.30 -8.78
N ALA A 293 6.07 -15.45 -9.22
CA ALA A 293 6.01 -16.69 -8.42
C ALA A 293 6.89 -16.60 -7.15
N GLU A 294 8.05 -15.98 -7.24
CA GLU A 294 8.95 -15.74 -6.08
C GLU A 294 8.28 -14.75 -5.09
N ASP A 295 7.63 -13.71 -5.59
CA ASP A 295 6.88 -12.76 -4.77
C ASP A 295 5.74 -13.45 -4.00
N ALA A 296 4.94 -14.29 -4.67
CA ALA A 296 3.88 -15.05 -4.04
C ALA A 296 4.41 -15.95 -2.91
N LYS A 297 5.51 -16.66 -3.13
CA LYS A 297 6.17 -17.46 -2.08
C LYS A 297 6.65 -16.60 -0.91
N SER A 298 7.20 -15.42 -1.19
CA SER A 298 7.66 -14.50 -0.14
C SER A 298 6.51 -14.02 0.73
N LEU A 299 5.32 -13.81 0.13
CA LEU A 299 4.09 -13.46 0.85
C LEU A 299 3.55 -14.62 1.69
N GLU A 300 3.64 -15.86 1.22
CA GLU A 300 3.25 -17.05 1.99
C GLU A 300 4.02 -17.21 3.30
N ILE A 301 5.31 -16.86 3.29
CA ILE A 301 6.20 -16.97 4.45
C ILE A 301 6.42 -15.65 5.19
N ILE A 302 5.57 -14.64 4.96
CA ILE A 302 5.76 -13.28 5.49
C ILE A 302 5.88 -13.24 7.02
N LYS A 303 5.24 -14.15 7.75
CA LYS A 303 5.36 -14.26 9.21
C LYS A 303 6.80 -14.49 9.69
N GLN A 304 7.67 -15.09 8.87
CA GLN A 304 9.09 -15.29 9.20
C GLN A 304 9.88 -13.96 9.26
N ARG A 305 9.32 -12.87 8.73
CA ARG A 305 9.90 -11.52 8.83
C ARG A 305 9.51 -10.81 10.13
N CYS A 306 8.59 -11.39 10.90
CA CYS A 306 8.19 -10.88 12.21
C CYS A 306 9.20 -11.28 13.28
N SER A 307 9.42 -10.37 14.23
CA SER A 307 10.29 -10.61 15.40
C SER A 307 9.76 -9.85 16.61
N ALA A 308 10.18 -10.26 17.81
CA ALA A 308 9.84 -9.52 19.03
C ALA A 308 10.34 -8.06 18.94
N PRO A 309 9.63 -7.10 19.52
CA PRO A 309 10.11 -5.73 19.61
C PRO A 309 11.43 -5.71 20.37
N ILE A 310 12.43 -4.98 19.86
CA ILE A 310 13.63 -4.69 20.64
C ILE A 310 13.20 -3.68 21.70
N ARG A 311 13.21 -4.09 22.96
CA ARG A 311 13.03 -3.19 24.10
C ARG A 311 14.31 -2.41 24.29
N ASP A 312 14.22 -1.08 24.25
CA ASP A 312 15.35 -0.20 24.55
C ASP A 312 15.55 -0.15 26.07
N PRO A 313 16.64 -0.68 26.62
CA PRO A 313 16.87 -0.71 28.07
C PRO A 313 16.82 0.68 28.72
N GLU A 314 17.22 1.74 27.99
CA GLU A 314 17.21 3.12 28.50
C GLU A 314 15.79 3.70 28.66
N LYS A 315 14.78 3.07 28.00
CA LYS A 315 13.36 3.48 28.06
C LYS A 315 12.51 2.57 28.94
N MET A 316 13.12 1.60 29.61
CA MET A 316 12.43 0.71 30.55
C MET A 316 12.34 1.36 31.94
N GLU A 317 11.14 1.81 32.33
CA GLU A 317 10.89 2.39 33.66
C GLU A 317 11.15 1.39 34.81
N ASP A 318 11.04 0.08 34.52
CA ASP A 318 11.17 -1.03 35.46
C ASP A 318 12.24 -2.06 35.06
N LEU A 319 13.35 -1.57 34.48
CA LEU A 319 14.46 -2.43 34.02
C LEU A 319 14.93 -3.41 35.11
N LEU A 320 14.91 -3.00 36.38
CA LEU A 320 15.31 -3.82 37.53
C LEU A 320 14.31 -4.95 37.85
N ALA A 321 13.09 -4.90 37.36
CA ALA A 321 12.11 -5.97 37.51
C ALA A 321 12.34 -7.14 36.56
N PHE A 322 13.16 -6.95 35.52
CA PHE A 322 13.52 -7.99 34.57
C PHE A 322 14.78 -8.71 35.05
N ASN A 323 14.70 -10.04 35.18
CA ASN A 323 15.89 -10.87 35.39
C ASN A 323 16.70 -10.92 34.08
N LEU A 324 17.71 -10.06 33.97
CA LEU A 324 18.56 -9.92 32.78
C LEU A 324 19.65 -11.03 32.71
N ILE A 325 19.75 -11.86 33.74
CA ILE A 325 20.71 -12.96 33.83
C ILE A 325 19.91 -14.24 34.00
N ASP A 326 19.92 -15.08 32.98
CA ASP A 326 19.32 -16.42 33.05
C ASP A 326 20.33 -17.36 33.71
N GLY A 327 20.15 -17.55 35.01
CA GLY A 327 20.96 -18.44 35.83
C GLY A 327 22.08 -17.75 36.61
N ALA A 328 22.14 -18.02 37.92
CA ALA A 328 23.31 -17.70 38.77
C ALA A 328 24.37 -18.73 38.53
N VAL A 329 25.55 -18.33 37.97
CA VAL A 329 26.73 -19.18 37.94
C VAL A 329 27.41 -19.07 39.30
N SER A 330 27.43 -20.16 40.06
CA SER A 330 28.17 -20.22 41.31
C SER A 330 29.67 -20.24 41.01
N ALA A 331 30.42 -19.28 41.57
CA ALA A 331 31.88 -19.22 41.43
C ALA A 331 32.64 -20.29 42.27
N LYS A 332 31.96 -21.34 42.67
CA LYS A 332 32.49 -22.39 43.55
C LYS A 332 32.36 -23.81 42.97
N ASP A 333 32.22 -23.96 41.63
CA ASP A 333 32.36 -25.25 40.96
C ASP A 333 33.54 -25.23 40.01
#